data_c2fb0e45d3a452c381663432f4ec1aac
#
_entry.id   c2fb0e45d3a452c381663432f4ec1aac
#
_cell.length_a   1.000
_cell.length_b   1.000
_cell.length_c   1.000
_cell.angle_alpha   90.00
_cell.angle_beta   90.00
_cell.angle_gamma   90.00
#
_symmetry.space_group_name_H-M   'P 1'
#
loop_
_entity.id
_entity.type
_entity.pdbx_description
1 polymer ?
#
loop_
_entity_poly.entity_id
_entity_poly.type
_entity_poly.pdbx_seq_one_letter_code
_entity_poly.pdbx_strand_id
1 'polypeptide(L)'
;MKKILVIFFILLILFIIGLIIRTLTYPFAPIKKSNAALPQPTVNDSIIARFAGGIKIATISIGDSALFDHVPFIEFNTYIRNSFPLIYQSLETYTVNNHALVFRLKGSDNSLLPLLFLSHTDVVPPGSAAVKNNATDVFQPKDKPMLPVSEIAEEWDYAPFSGAVANGRIYGRGSLDMKGMLFSLLEAAEQLVREQVQPKRDIYLAFGFDEEVGGLRGAAKIADYFKEKGLKFEAVYDEGGLILEKGSVNGISSDVALIGCAEKGFLSLKIKVKGLGGHSSMPPTESAIGKAAIIMQRLENHQMKAQIGPIIQNFFQQVGGSMPFASRFAIANQWLLNPMLLAQLTKNHSTNALVRTTTALTMMKGSDAPNVLSPEVEFVVNFRLLPENTLQEVNEHVKQATAGFDVEIEQVDNAREASKVSPTDAKAYKMMETSIRRLYPDLIVTPYLTVGGTDAIKYQQLSDHVYRFMPVKINHAEQQSMHSTNEYISIENYLKMIDYFHYIMRYYDDDTSAK
;
A
#
# COMPACT_ATOMS: atom_id res chain seq x y z
N MET A 1 37.18 28.14 38.82
CA MET A 1 36.75 26.83 38.30
C MET A 1 35.52 26.25 39.00
N LYS A 2 35.48 26.00 40.34
CA LYS A 2 34.33 25.38 41.04
C LYS A 2 33.01 26.14 40.84
N LYS A 3 32.98 27.48 40.94
CA LYS A 3 31.72 28.27 40.71
C LYS A 3 31.21 28.17 39.28
N ILE A 4 32.08 28.14 38.27
CA ILE A 4 31.70 27.99 36.85
C ILE A 4 31.08 26.60 36.62
N LEU A 5 31.67 25.57 37.23
CA LEU A 5 31.15 24.19 37.13
C LEU A 5 29.76 24.07 37.76
N VAL A 6 29.55 24.70 38.93
CA VAL A 6 28.23 24.72 39.61
C VAL A 6 27.19 25.44 38.76
N ILE A 7 27.50 26.59 38.18
CA ILE A 7 26.60 27.32 37.29
C ILE A 7 26.26 26.47 36.07
N PHE A 8 27.25 25.81 35.47
CA PHE A 8 27.03 24.91 34.33
C PHE A 8 26.05 23.78 34.68
N PHE A 9 26.21 23.12 35.83
CA PHE A 9 25.31 22.05 36.27
C PHE A 9 23.90 22.57 36.56
N ILE A 10 23.73 23.75 37.14
CA ILE A 10 22.42 24.36 37.35
C ILE A 10 21.75 24.64 36.01
N LEU A 11 22.45 25.23 35.06
CA LEU A 11 21.92 25.50 33.71
C LEU A 11 21.54 24.21 32.99
N LEU A 12 22.35 23.16 33.11
CA LEU A 12 22.05 21.85 32.53
C LEU A 12 20.78 21.22 33.14
N ILE A 13 20.64 21.30 34.48
CA ILE A 13 19.43 20.81 35.16
C ILE A 13 18.20 21.60 34.71
N LEU A 14 18.26 22.91 34.64
CA LEU A 14 17.18 23.76 34.17
C LEU A 14 16.79 23.45 32.70
N PHE A 15 17.79 23.20 31.88
CA PHE A 15 17.59 22.79 30.50
C PHE A 15 16.86 21.43 30.41
N ILE A 16 17.28 20.42 31.17
CA ILE A 16 16.62 19.11 31.22
C ILE A 16 15.19 19.24 31.74
N ILE A 17 14.97 20.05 32.79
CA ILE A 17 13.61 20.33 33.28
C ILE A 17 12.75 20.95 32.16
N GLY A 18 13.30 21.89 31.38
CA GLY A 18 12.61 22.47 30.23
C GLY A 18 12.20 21.43 29.19
N LEU A 19 13.10 20.48 28.87
CA LEU A 19 12.77 19.37 27.96
C LEU A 19 11.66 18.45 28.50
N ILE A 20 11.69 18.17 29.80
CA ILE A 20 10.64 17.36 30.46
C ILE A 20 9.30 18.11 30.44
N ILE A 21 9.27 19.39 30.81
CA ILE A 21 8.06 20.22 30.75
C ILE A 21 7.49 20.23 29.34
N ARG A 22 8.35 20.49 28.32
CA ARG A 22 7.94 20.42 26.92
C ARG A 22 7.31 19.07 26.55
N THR A 23 7.87 17.96 27.04
CA THR A 23 7.33 16.62 26.79
C THR A 23 5.95 16.43 27.41
N LEU A 24 5.77 16.90 28.63
CA LEU A 24 4.49 16.79 29.35
C LEU A 24 3.39 17.70 28.78
N THR A 25 3.78 18.83 28.19
CA THR A 25 2.86 19.80 27.57
C THR A 25 2.75 19.66 26.04
N TYR A 26 3.48 18.71 25.44
CA TYR A 26 3.42 18.49 23.99
C TYR A 26 2.01 18.04 23.59
N PRO A 27 1.43 18.62 22.51
CA PRO A 27 0.04 18.36 22.14
C PRO A 27 -0.13 17.01 21.40
N PHE A 28 0.22 15.92 22.08
CA PHE A 28 -0.15 14.60 21.60
C PHE A 28 -1.67 14.44 21.59
N ALA A 29 -2.20 13.83 20.54
CA ALA A 29 -3.63 13.57 20.45
C ALA A 29 -4.07 12.68 21.64
N PRO A 30 -5.15 13.02 22.35
CA PRO A 30 -5.68 12.18 23.40
C PRO A 30 -6.27 10.91 22.80
N ILE A 31 -6.09 9.77 23.48
CA ILE A 31 -6.79 8.54 23.13
C ILE A 31 -8.28 8.77 23.41
N LYS A 32 -9.06 8.87 22.35
CA LYS A 32 -10.52 8.99 22.47
C LYS A 32 -11.07 7.61 22.86
N LYS A 33 -11.73 7.50 23.99
CA LYS A 33 -12.52 6.32 24.37
C LYS A 33 -13.98 6.60 24.05
N SER A 34 -14.66 5.64 23.43
CA SER A 34 -16.10 5.69 23.21
C SER A 34 -16.77 4.65 24.11
N ASN A 35 -17.88 5.04 24.74
CA ASN A 35 -18.73 4.11 25.49
C ASN A 35 -19.89 3.57 24.63
N ALA A 36 -19.90 3.85 23.33
CA ALA A 36 -20.95 3.39 22.45
C ALA A 36 -20.87 1.86 22.26
N ALA A 37 -21.98 1.18 22.49
CA ALA A 37 -22.11 -0.22 22.11
C ALA A 37 -22.11 -0.32 20.58
N LEU A 38 -21.23 -1.15 20.04
CA LEU A 38 -21.16 -1.36 18.59
C LEU A 38 -22.35 -2.21 18.13
N PRO A 39 -23.04 -1.83 17.05
CA PRO A 39 -23.92 -2.76 16.39
C PRO A 39 -23.07 -3.94 15.90
N GLN A 40 -23.44 -5.15 16.33
CA GLN A 40 -22.85 -6.36 15.76
C GLN A 40 -23.43 -6.56 14.36
N PRO A 41 -22.60 -6.73 13.33
CA PRO A 41 -23.12 -7.00 11.99
C PRO A 41 -23.91 -8.31 12.02
N THR A 42 -25.10 -8.29 11.43
CA THR A 42 -25.90 -9.51 11.28
C THR A 42 -25.25 -10.42 10.27
N VAL A 43 -24.87 -11.62 10.69
CA VAL A 43 -24.31 -12.64 9.79
C VAL A 43 -25.39 -13.02 8.78
N ASN A 44 -25.06 -12.90 7.48
CA ASN A 44 -25.93 -13.29 6.38
C ASN A 44 -25.19 -14.29 5.49
N ASP A 45 -25.61 -15.54 5.52
CA ASP A 45 -24.99 -16.64 4.78
C ASP A 45 -24.93 -16.39 3.27
N SER A 46 -25.89 -15.65 2.70
CA SER A 46 -25.89 -15.33 1.27
C SER A 46 -24.78 -14.35 0.89
N ILE A 47 -24.45 -13.39 1.76
CA ILE A 47 -23.36 -12.44 1.58
C ILE A 47 -22.01 -13.19 1.62
N ILE A 48 -21.86 -14.09 2.59
CA ILE A 48 -20.66 -14.92 2.73
C ILE A 48 -20.51 -15.85 1.51
N ALA A 49 -21.60 -16.47 1.08
CA ALA A 49 -21.60 -17.39 -0.07
C ALA A 49 -21.25 -16.68 -1.39
N ARG A 50 -21.74 -15.44 -1.61
CA ARG A 50 -21.37 -14.65 -2.79
C ARG A 50 -19.88 -14.37 -2.83
N PHE A 51 -19.31 -13.92 -1.74
CA PHE A 51 -17.88 -13.65 -1.67
C PHE A 51 -17.06 -14.93 -1.84
N ALA A 52 -17.37 -15.99 -1.09
CA ALA A 52 -16.71 -17.29 -1.19
C ALA A 52 -16.76 -17.87 -2.62
N GLY A 53 -17.89 -17.66 -3.33
CA GLY A 53 -18.03 -18.04 -4.73
C GLY A 53 -17.12 -17.24 -5.68
N GLY A 54 -16.92 -15.94 -5.42
CA GLY A 54 -16.00 -15.11 -6.19
C GLY A 54 -14.52 -15.46 -6.01
N ILE A 55 -14.14 -16.01 -4.85
CA ILE A 55 -12.78 -16.55 -4.60
C ILE A 55 -12.49 -17.75 -5.49
N LYS A 56 -13.49 -18.56 -5.85
CA LYS A 56 -13.30 -19.77 -6.67
C LYS A 56 -12.83 -19.50 -8.09
N ILE A 57 -12.94 -18.27 -8.57
CA ILE A 57 -12.55 -17.89 -9.92
C ILE A 57 -11.14 -17.30 -9.87
N ALA A 58 -10.20 -17.99 -10.50
CA ALA A 58 -8.76 -17.68 -10.44
C ALA A 58 -8.36 -16.56 -11.42
N THR A 59 -8.66 -15.32 -11.11
CA THR A 59 -8.35 -14.13 -11.93
C THR A 59 -6.89 -13.72 -11.77
N ILE A 60 -5.94 -14.58 -12.15
CA ILE A 60 -4.51 -14.32 -12.04
C ILE A 60 -4.08 -13.38 -13.15
N SER A 61 -3.52 -12.21 -12.79
CA SER A 61 -2.95 -11.29 -13.76
C SER A 61 -1.49 -11.62 -14.08
N ILE A 62 -1.12 -11.38 -15.35
CA ILE A 62 0.23 -11.57 -15.87
C ILE A 62 0.65 -10.30 -16.61
N GLY A 63 1.88 -9.84 -16.38
CA GLY A 63 2.42 -8.63 -17.00
C GLY A 63 2.53 -8.73 -18.52
N ASP A 64 2.91 -9.91 -19.05
CA ASP A 64 2.94 -10.15 -20.49
C ASP A 64 1.51 -10.31 -21.04
N SER A 65 1.09 -9.35 -21.86
CA SER A 65 -0.24 -9.36 -22.49
C SER A 65 -0.47 -10.53 -23.44
N ALA A 66 0.59 -11.13 -23.99
CA ALA A 66 0.47 -12.30 -24.87
C ALA A 66 0.15 -13.59 -24.09
N LEU A 67 0.44 -13.62 -22.79
CA LEU A 67 0.17 -14.75 -21.91
C LEU A 67 -1.07 -14.55 -21.02
N PHE A 68 -1.75 -13.41 -21.18
CA PHE A 68 -2.90 -13.06 -20.35
C PHE A 68 -4.12 -13.94 -20.70
N ASP A 69 -4.62 -14.71 -19.72
CA ASP A 69 -5.83 -15.52 -19.88
C ASP A 69 -7.07 -14.67 -19.60
N HIS A 70 -7.86 -14.41 -20.63
CA HIS A 70 -9.10 -13.63 -20.55
C HIS A 70 -10.26 -14.40 -19.91
N VAL A 71 -10.25 -15.74 -19.95
CA VAL A 71 -11.40 -16.58 -19.58
C VAL A 71 -11.83 -16.39 -18.12
N PRO A 72 -10.92 -16.44 -17.11
CA PRO A 72 -11.32 -16.24 -15.72
C PRO A 72 -11.91 -14.85 -15.45
N PHE A 73 -11.44 -13.81 -16.16
CA PHE A 73 -11.98 -12.45 -16.00
C PHE A 73 -13.38 -12.29 -16.59
N ILE A 74 -13.68 -12.96 -17.71
CA ILE A 74 -15.03 -13.01 -18.29
C ILE A 74 -15.97 -13.78 -17.35
N GLU A 75 -15.52 -14.91 -16.81
CA GLU A 75 -16.24 -15.70 -15.83
C GLU A 75 -16.52 -14.88 -14.56
N PHE A 76 -15.53 -14.18 -14.03
CA PHE A 76 -15.67 -13.35 -12.84
C PHE A 76 -16.67 -12.20 -13.06
N ASN A 77 -16.60 -11.50 -14.20
CA ASN A 77 -17.54 -10.43 -14.54
C ASN A 77 -18.98 -10.96 -14.68
N THR A 78 -19.12 -12.17 -15.24
CA THR A 78 -20.40 -12.86 -15.32
C THR A 78 -20.91 -13.26 -13.95
N TYR A 79 -20.02 -13.75 -13.08
CA TYR A 79 -20.35 -14.09 -11.69
C TYR A 79 -20.84 -12.86 -10.91
N ILE A 80 -20.14 -11.72 -11.00
CA ILE A 80 -20.56 -10.46 -10.38
C ILE A 80 -21.96 -10.05 -10.87
N ARG A 81 -22.21 -10.09 -12.18
CA ARG A 81 -23.52 -9.75 -12.74
C ARG A 81 -24.65 -10.63 -12.19
N ASN A 82 -24.40 -11.92 -12.07
CA ASN A 82 -25.40 -12.88 -11.57
C ASN A 82 -25.60 -12.76 -10.05
N SER A 83 -24.56 -12.39 -9.31
CA SER A 83 -24.57 -12.25 -7.85
C SER A 83 -25.23 -10.96 -7.38
N PHE A 84 -25.17 -9.89 -8.18
CA PHE A 84 -25.64 -8.55 -7.84
C PHE A 84 -26.64 -8.00 -8.88
N PRO A 85 -27.77 -8.68 -9.14
CA PRO A 85 -28.72 -8.26 -10.16
C PRO A 85 -29.33 -6.88 -9.90
N LEU A 86 -29.51 -6.46 -8.65
CA LEU A 86 -30.04 -5.14 -8.31
C LEU A 86 -29.05 -4.02 -8.67
N ILE A 87 -27.75 -4.25 -8.50
CA ILE A 87 -26.72 -3.32 -8.95
C ILE A 87 -26.84 -3.08 -10.45
N TYR A 88 -26.93 -4.14 -11.25
CA TYR A 88 -27.03 -4.03 -12.71
C TYR A 88 -28.38 -3.47 -13.21
N GLN A 89 -29.41 -3.53 -12.40
CA GLN A 89 -30.73 -2.92 -12.71
C GLN A 89 -30.80 -1.44 -12.34
N SER A 90 -30.06 -1.02 -11.30
CA SER A 90 -30.25 0.29 -10.66
C SER A 90 -29.09 1.26 -10.92
N LEU A 91 -27.88 0.77 -11.19
CA LEU A 91 -26.69 1.57 -11.45
C LEU A 91 -26.37 1.61 -12.95
N GLU A 92 -25.80 2.73 -13.39
CA GLU A 92 -25.15 2.77 -14.70
C GLU A 92 -23.90 1.90 -14.64
N THR A 93 -23.76 0.96 -15.59
CA THR A 93 -22.64 0.01 -15.61
C THR A 93 -21.94 0.02 -16.96
N TYR A 94 -20.61 0.08 -16.95
CA TYR A 94 -19.79 -0.03 -18.15
C TYR A 94 -18.53 -0.84 -17.90
N THR A 95 -18.01 -1.40 -19.00
CA THR A 95 -16.75 -2.12 -19.00
C THR A 95 -15.72 -1.29 -19.74
N VAL A 96 -14.55 -1.12 -19.14
CA VAL A 96 -13.40 -0.41 -19.72
C VAL A 96 -12.35 -1.46 -20.08
N ASN A 97 -11.77 -1.34 -21.28
CA ASN A 97 -10.74 -2.24 -21.78
C ASN A 97 -11.05 -3.75 -21.54
N ASN A 98 -12.23 -4.17 -21.91
CA ASN A 98 -12.78 -5.54 -21.88
C ASN A 98 -13.10 -6.13 -20.49
N HIS A 99 -12.34 -5.83 -19.43
CA HIS A 99 -12.48 -6.53 -18.15
C HIS A 99 -12.71 -5.61 -16.95
N ALA A 100 -12.21 -4.37 -16.98
CA ALA A 100 -12.41 -3.44 -15.88
C ALA A 100 -13.87 -3.02 -15.77
N LEU A 101 -14.41 -3.05 -14.55
CA LEU A 101 -15.82 -2.73 -14.28
C LEU A 101 -15.97 -1.36 -13.65
N VAL A 102 -16.93 -0.59 -14.12
CA VAL A 102 -17.29 0.70 -13.52
C VAL A 102 -18.79 0.74 -13.29
N PHE A 103 -19.19 1.13 -12.08
CA PHE A 103 -20.57 1.31 -11.67
C PHE A 103 -20.78 2.74 -11.19
N ARG A 104 -21.90 3.35 -11.53
CA ARG A 104 -22.30 4.68 -11.07
C ARG A 104 -23.66 4.63 -10.41
N LEU A 105 -23.72 4.91 -9.12
CA LEU A 105 -24.94 5.21 -8.39
C LEU A 105 -25.19 6.71 -8.50
N LYS A 106 -26.27 7.11 -9.16
CA LYS A 106 -26.58 8.50 -9.43
C LYS A 106 -27.08 9.22 -8.18
N GLY A 107 -26.46 10.35 -7.89
CA GLY A 107 -26.86 11.27 -6.82
C GLY A 107 -28.06 12.16 -7.20
N SER A 108 -28.56 12.88 -6.21
CA SER A 108 -29.65 13.85 -6.40
C SER A 108 -29.16 15.25 -6.81
N ASP A 109 -27.86 15.54 -6.65
CA ASP A 109 -27.25 16.85 -6.94
C ASP A 109 -26.00 16.68 -7.82
N ASN A 110 -26.17 16.93 -9.11
CA ASN A 110 -25.08 16.84 -10.10
C ASN A 110 -24.04 17.98 -10.01
N SER A 111 -24.24 18.99 -9.15
CA SER A 111 -23.28 20.06 -8.95
C SER A 111 -22.14 19.64 -8.00
N LEU A 112 -22.33 18.58 -7.23
CA LEU A 112 -21.36 18.05 -6.30
C LEU A 112 -20.37 17.11 -7.00
N LEU A 113 -19.08 17.21 -6.66
CA LEU A 113 -18.08 16.26 -7.14
C LEU A 113 -18.38 14.85 -6.60
N PRO A 114 -18.34 13.82 -7.43
CA PRO A 114 -18.63 12.43 -7.04
C PRO A 114 -17.57 11.85 -6.09
N LEU A 115 -17.93 10.76 -5.41
CA LEU A 115 -16.99 9.87 -4.72
C LEU A 115 -16.56 8.74 -5.65
N LEU A 116 -15.31 8.28 -5.50
CA LEU A 116 -14.78 7.13 -6.21
C LEU A 116 -14.21 6.11 -5.22
N PHE A 117 -14.69 4.87 -5.31
CA PHE A 117 -14.15 3.74 -4.58
C PHE A 117 -13.50 2.78 -5.56
N LEU A 118 -12.27 2.40 -5.26
CA LEU A 118 -11.45 1.53 -6.10
C LEU A 118 -11.37 0.13 -5.50
N SER A 119 -11.13 -0.84 -6.35
CA SER A 119 -10.68 -2.18 -6.01
C SER A 119 -10.14 -2.83 -7.28
N HIS A 120 -9.54 -4.03 -7.16
CA HIS A 120 -9.14 -4.82 -8.31
C HIS A 120 -9.73 -6.23 -8.27
N THR A 121 -9.84 -6.83 -9.46
CA THR A 121 -10.42 -8.17 -9.64
C THR A 121 -9.35 -9.24 -9.70
N ASP A 122 -8.12 -8.86 -10.05
CA ASP A 122 -7.01 -9.77 -10.20
C ASP A 122 -6.38 -10.17 -8.87
N VAL A 123 -5.56 -11.17 -8.92
CA VAL A 123 -4.83 -11.72 -7.78
C VAL A 123 -3.46 -12.23 -8.23
N VAL A 124 -2.48 -12.25 -7.32
CA VAL A 124 -1.21 -12.92 -7.58
C VAL A 124 -1.40 -14.44 -7.66
N PRO A 125 -0.52 -15.16 -8.40
CA PRO A 125 -0.51 -16.62 -8.39
C PRO A 125 -0.36 -17.19 -6.96
N PRO A 126 -0.95 -18.35 -6.67
CA PRO A 126 -0.82 -18.99 -5.37
C PRO A 126 0.55 -19.66 -5.21
N GLY A 127 1.44 -19.10 -4.38
CA GLY A 127 2.75 -19.67 -4.04
C GLY A 127 3.98 -18.91 -4.52
N SER A 128 5.18 -19.43 -4.29
CA SER A 128 6.46 -18.76 -4.54
C SER A 128 6.76 -18.46 -6.02
N ALA A 129 6.08 -19.10 -6.96
CA ALA A 129 6.17 -18.80 -8.38
C ALA A 129 5.63 -17.39 -8.73
N ALA A 130 4.79 -16.83 -7.91
CA ALA A 130 4.19 -15.50 -8.09
C ALA A 130 5.21 -14.36 -8.13
N VAL A 131 6.20 -14.43 -7.26
CA VAL A 131 7.23 -13.39 -7.12
C VAL A 131 8.12 -13.29 -8.37
N LYS A 132 8.25 -14.38 -9.12
CA LYS A 132 9.10 -14.42 -10.32
C LYS A 132 8.44 -13.83 -11.57
N ASN A 133 7.12 -13.75 -11.61
CA ASN A 133 6.39 -13.26 -12.78
C ASN A 133 6.02 -11.76 -12.70
N ASN A 134 6.16 -11.14 -11.54
CA ASN A 134 5.93 -9.70 -11.34
C ASN A 134 7.20 -8.86 -11.53
N ALA A 135 8.35 -9.48 -11.67
CA ALA A 135 9.54 -8.76 -12.10
C ALA A 135 9.42 -8.51 -13.59
N THR A 136 9.44 -7.24 -13.99
CA THR A 136 9.80 -6.88 -15.37
C THR A 136 10.97 -7.75 -15.78
N ASP A 137 10.78 -8.54 -16.81
CA ASP A 137 11.66 -9.63 -17.27
C ASP A 137 13.03 -9.14 -17.76
N VAL A 138 13.83 -8.55 -16.88
CA VAL A 138 15.17 -8.09 -17.24
C VAL A 138 16.16 -9.25 -17.38
N PHE A 139 15.89 -10.39 -16.69
CA PHE A 139 16.78 -11.56 -16.68
C PHE A 139 16.07 -12.92 -16.72
N GLN A 140 14.76 -13.00 -16.95
CA GLN A 140 14.07 -14.29 -16.96
C GLN A 140 14.20 -15.03 -18.29
N PRO A 141 14.42 -16.36 -18.26
CA PRO A 141 14.22 -17.21 -19.44
C PRO A 141 12.71 -17.21 -19.75
N LYS A 142 12.34 -16.87 -20.98
CA LYS A 142 10.96 -16.76 -21.48
C LYS A 142 10.14 -18.07 -21.42
N ASP A 143 10.70 -19.19 -20.94
CA ASP A 143 10.22 -20.53 -21.21
C ASP A 143 9.94 -21.39 -19.97
N LYS A 144 9.79 -20.81 -18.75
CA LYS A 144 9.34 -21.62 -17.61
C LYS A 144 7.83 -21.48 -17.45
N PRO A 145 7.05 -22.56 -17.68
CA PRO A 145 5.62 -22.57 -17.40
C PRO A 145 5.38 -22.30 -15.91
N MET A 146 4.31 -21.55 -15.58
CA MET A 146 3.81 -21.48 -14.21
C MET A 146 3.53 -22.90 -13.72
N LEU A 147 3.89 -23.20 -12.46
CA LEU A 147 3.52 -24.44 -11.83
C LEU A 147 1.98 -24.56 -11.82
N PRO A 148 1.42 -25.71 -12.20
CA PRO A 148 0.00 -25.94 -12.10
C PRO A 148 -0.50 -25.68 -10.68
N VAL A 149 -1.66 -25.06 -10.54
CA VAL A 149 -2.31 -24.78 -9.23
C VAL A 149 -2.40 -26.05 -8.36
N SER A 150 -2.53 -27.22 -8.98
CA SER A 150 -2.56 -28.53 -8.31
C SER A 150 -1.26 -28.90 -7.59
N GLU A 151 -0.11 -28.37 -8.02
CA GLU A 151 1.18 -28.68 -7.39
C GLU A 151 1.46 -27.82 -6.16
N ILE A 152 0.73 -26.70 -5.99
CA ILE A 152 0.91 -25.76 -4.89
C ILE A 152 -0.13 -25.99 -3.77
N ALA A 153 -1.20 -26.73 -4.08
CA ALA A 153 -2.34 -26.93 -3.19
C ALA A 153 -1.97 -27.65 -1.87
N GLU A 154 -0.89 -28.43 -1.85
CA GLU A 154 -0.41 -29.13 -0.64
C GLU A 154 0.18 -28.18 0.43
N GLU A 155 0.58 -26.96 0.05
CA GLU A 155 1.11 -25.96 0.98
C GLU A 155 0.02 -25.12 1.65
N TRP A 156 -1.23 -25.28 1.25
CA TRP A 156 -2.37 -24.55 1.77
C TRP A 156 -3.25 -25.46 2.64
N ASP A 157 -3.74 -24.94 3.78
CA ASP A 157 -4.73 -25.65 4.62
C ASP A 157 -6.05 -25.90 3.86
N TYR A 158 -6.40 -24.98 2.96
CA TYR A 158 -7.50 -25.08 2.02
C TYR A 158 -7.00 -24.67 0.64
N ALA A 159 -7.43 -25.36 -0.42
CA ALA A 159 -6.99 -25.02 -1.78
C ALA A 159 -7.14 -23.52 -2.09
N PRO A 160 -6.16 -22.90 -2.78
CA PRO A 160 -6.08 -21.43 -2.96
C PRO A 160 -7.34 -20.78 -3.56
N PHE A 161 -8.09 -21.50 -4.36
CA PHE A 161 -9.34 -21.07 -4.98
C PHE A 161 -10.54 -21.91 -4.54
N SER A 162 -10.53 -22.41 -3.29
CA SER A 162 -11.67 -23.16 -2.74
C SER A 162 -12.81 -22.25 -2.26
N GLY A 163 -12.50 -21.02 -1.82
CA GLY A 163 -13.47 -20.19 -1.11
C GLY A 163 -14.00 -20.88 0.14
N ALA A 164 -13.14 -21.66 0.84
CA ALA A 164 -13.56 -22.40 2.01
C ALA A 164 -13.97 -21.48 3.15
N VAL A 165 -15.13 -21.78 3.74
CA VAL A 165 -15.65 -21.07 4.92
C VAL A 165 -15.51 -22.00 6.12
N ALA A 166 -14.57 -21.68 6.99
CA ALA A 166 -14.27 -22.50 8.17
C ALA A 166 -13.75 -21.62 9.33
N ASN A 167 -13.98 -22.01 10.56
CA ASN A 167 -13.44 -21.37 11.75
C ASN A 167 -13.68 -19.84 11.81
N GLY A 168 -14.83 -19.37 11.30
CA GLY A 168 -15.16 -17.94 11.24
C GLY A 168 -14.36 -17.14 10.21
N ARG A 169 -13.77 -17.80 9.21
CA ARG A 169 -12.90 -17.24 8.17
C ARG A 169 -13.34 -17.68 6.78
N ILE A 170 -12.99 -16.88 5.79
CA ILE A 170 -13.14 -17.18 4.36
C ILE A 170 -11.73 -17.28 3.80
N TYR A 171 -11.34 -18.48 3.35
CA TYR A 171 -10.00 -18.79 2.87
C TYR A 171 -9.89 -18.73 1.35
N GLY A 172 -8.77 -18.25 0.89
CA GLY A 172 -8.35 -18.34 -0.50
C GLY A 172 -7.61 -17.11 -0.98
N ARG A 173 -6.87 -17.25 -2.07
CA ARG A 173 -6.15 -16.17 -2.75
C ARG A 173 -7.13 -15.08 -3.19
N GLY A 174 -6.85 -13.82 -2.81
CA GLY A 174 -7.73 -12.68 -3.05
C GLY A 174 -8.77 -12.45 -1.95
N SER A 175 -8.80 -13.28 -0.89
CA SER A 175 -9.73 -13.06 0.20
C SER A 175 -9.41 -11.78 0.99
N LEU A 176 -8.15 -11.43 1.11
CA LEU A 176 -7.66 -10.22 1.76
C LEU A 176 -7.20 -9.18 0.72
N ASP A 177 -6.50 -9.63 -0.33
CA ASP A 177 -5.94 -8.79 -1.39
C ASP A 177 -6.47 -9.19 -2.77
N MET A 178 -7.56 -8.47 -3.36
CA MET A 178 -8.47 -7.67 -2.53
C MET A 178 -9.94 -7.88 -2.96
N LYS A 179 -10.31 -9.11 -3.38
CA LYS A 179 -11.72 -9.41 -3.68
C LYS A 179 -12.64 -9.17 -2.47
N GLY A 180 -12.10 -9.29 -1.23
CA GLY A 180 -12.86 -8.96 -0.02
C GLY A 180 -13.38 -7.53 -0.02
N MET A 181 -12.54 -6.56 -0.39
CA MET A 181 -12.97 -5.16 -0.51
C MET A 181 -13.92 -4.95 -1.69
N LEU A 182 -13.67 -5.58 -2.85
CA LEU A 182 -14.53 -5.51 -4.01
C LEU A 182 -15.97 -5.95 -3.66
N PHE A 183 -16.12 -7.14 -3.07
CA PHE A 183 -17.42 -7.66 -2.66
C PHE A 183 -18.06 -6.78 -1.59
N SER A 184 -17.29 -6.25 -0.63
CA SER A 184 -17.80 -5.34 0.40
C SER A 184 -18.35 -4.05 -0.19
N LEU A 185 -17.72 -3.49 -1.21
CA LEU A 185 -18.20 -2.30 -1.94
C LEU A 185 -19.51 -2.59 -2.68
N LEU A 186 -19.61 -3.73 -3.34
CA LEU A 186 -20.84 -4.14 -4.03
C LEU A 186 -21.98 -4.41 -3.05
N GLU A 187 -21.73 -5.11 -1.94
CA GLU A 187 -22.74 -5.36 -0.89
C GLU A 187 -23.22 -4.04 -0.26
N ALA A 188 -22.32 -3.10 0.01
CA ALA A 188 -22.66 -1.79 0.54
C ALA A 188 -23.54 -0.98 -0.44
N ALA A 189 -23.20 -0.99 -1.73
CA ALA A 189 -24.01 -0.33 -2.76
C ALA A 189 -25.36 -1.02 -2.97
N GLU A 190 -25.40 -2.35 -2.97
CA GLU A 190 -26.65 -3.12 -3.08
C GLU A 190 -27.57 -2.85 -1.88
N GLN A 191 -27.01 -2.69 -0.69
CA GLN A 191 -27.78 -2.32 0.49
C GLN A 191 -28.42 -0.94 0.35
N LEU A 192 -27.69 0.08 -0.15
CA LEU A 192 -28.27 1.41 -0.44
C LEU A 192 -29.44 1.33 -1.42
N VAL A 193 -29.30 0.52 -2.47
CA VAL A 193 -30.39 0.30 -3.43
C VAL A 193 -31.62 -0.35 -2.78
N ARG A 194 -31.42 -1.38 -1.96
CA ARG A 194 -32.50 -2.04 -1.21
C ARG A 194 -33.21 -1.10 -0.22
N GLU A 195 -32.46 -0.22 0.41
CA GLU A 195 -32.97 0.80 1.34
C GLU A 195 -33.58 2.00 0.60
N GLN A 196 -33.55 2.02 -0.73
CA GLN A 196 -34.00 3.13 -1.58
C GLN A 196 -33.32 4.48 -1.22
N VAL A 197 -32.08 4.42 -0.77
CA VAL A 197 -31.29 5.61 -0.45
C VAL A 197 -30.70 6.20 -1.73
N GLN A 198 -31.05 7.45 -2.01
CA GLN A 198 -30.40 8.24 -3.04
C GLN A 198 -29.37 9.16 -2.38
N PRO A 199 -28.05 8.94 -2.63
CA PRO A 199 -27.03 9.84 -2.10
C PRO A 199 -27.15 11.24 -2.71
N LYS A 200 -26.57 12.27 -2.09
CA LYS A 200 -26.57 13.62 -2.67
C LYS A 200 -25.69 13.69 -3.91
N ARG A 201 -24.48 13.13 -3.84
CA ARG A 201 -23.51 13.10 -4.96
C ARG A 201 -23.47 11.74 -5.63
N ASP A 202 -23.01 11.71 -6.85
CA ASP A 202 -22.73 10.46 -7.53
C ASP A 202 -21.69 9.65 -6.78
N ILE A 203 -21.86 8.33 -6.79
CA ILE A 203 -20.87 7.37 -6.25
C ILE A 203 -20.43 6.47 -7.39
N TYR A 204 -19.13 6.40 -7.61
CA TYR A 204 -18.52 5.50 -8.57
C TYR A 204 -17.80 4.36 -7.84
N LEU A 205 -17.99 3.14 -8.32
CA LEU A 205 -17.14 1.98 -7.98
C LEU A 205 -16.37 1.64 -9.25
N ALA A 206 -15.05 1.49 -9.14
CA ALA A 206 -14.20 1.21 -10.29
C ALA A 206 -13.20 0.10 -9.94
N PHE A 207 -13.26 -1.01 -10.69
CA PHE A 207 -12.51 -2.22 -10.43
C PHE A 207 -11.56 -2.52 -11.60
N GLY A 208 -10.24 -2.36 -11.33
CA GLY A 208 -9.15 -2.76 -12.22
C GLY A 208 -9.05 -4.28 -12.36
N PHE A 209 -8.20 -4.75 -13.27
CA PHE A 209 -8.00 -6.19 -13.48
C PHE A 209 -6.53 -6.59 -13.65
N ASP A 210 -5.60 -5.69 -13.33
CA ASP A 210 -4.17 -5.88 -13.48
C ASP A 210 -3.35 -5.05 -12.48
N GLU A 211 -3.91 -4.79 -11.29
CA GLU A 211 -3.22 -4.04 -10.22
C GLU A 211 -1.90 -4.71 -9.85
N GLU A 212 -1.92 -6.02 -9.64
CA GLU A 212 -0.81 -6.88 -9.22
C GLU A 212 0.38 -6.88 -10.21
N VAL A 213 0.15 -6.36 -11.41
CA VAL A 213 1.16 -6.18 -12.46
C VAL A 213 1.29 -4.73 -12.93
N GLY A 214 0.79 -3.78 -12.11
CA GLY A 214 1.01 -2.34 -12.25
C GLY A 214 -0.16 -1.51 -12.80
N GLY A 215 -1.35 -2.09 -13.03
CA GLY A 215 -2.60 -1.37 -13.29
C GLY A 215 -2.68 -0.59 -14.60
N LEU A 216 -1.87 -0.95 -15.60
CA LEU A 216 -1.78 -0.16 -16.85
C LEU A 216 -2.95 -0.41 -17.81
N ARG A 217 -3.58 -1.59 -17.73
CA ARG A 217 -4.69 -2.01 -18.62
C ARG A 217 -6.05 -1.83 -17.96
N GLY A 218 -6.13 -1.90 -16.62
CA GLY A 218 -7.32 -1.70 -15.81
C GLY A 218 -7.44 -0.26 -15.32
N ALA A 219 -6.88 0.03 -14.15
CA ALA A 219 -7.03 1.31 -13.46
C ALA A 219 -6.57 2.53 -14.28
N ALA A 220 -5.44 2.43 -14.99
CA ALA A 220 -4.97 3.53 -15.84
C ALA A 220 -5.97 3.84 -16.96
N LYS A 221 -6.59 2.81 -17.56
CA LYS A 221 -7.61 3.00 -18.61
C LYS A 221 -8.91 3.55 -18.07
N ILE A 222 -9.30 3.18 -16.84
CA ILE A 222 -10.45 3.80 -16.16
C ILE A 222 -10.15 5.28 -15.87
N ALA A 223 -8.96 5.59 -15.36
CA ALA A 223 -8.56 6.97 -15.09
C ALA A 223 -8.52 7.84 -16.36
N ASP A 224 -8.00 7.28 -17.47
CA ASP A 224 -8.04 7.93 -18.79
C ASP A 224 -9.50 8.19 -19.22
N TYR A 225 -10.37 7.19 -19.10
CA TYR A 225 -11.79 7.33 -19.42
C TYR A 225 -12.48 8.44 -18.61
N PHE A 226 -12.23 8.50 -17.30
CA PHE A 226 -12.77 9.57 -16.46
C PHE A 226 -12.23 10.94 -16.85
N LYS A 227 -10.95 11.04 -17.17
CA LYS A 227 -10.32 12.28 -17.65
C LYS A 227 -10.93 12.76 -18.97
N GLU A 228 -11.15 11.87 -19.93
CA GLU A 228 -11.80 12.17 -21.22
C GLU A 228 -13.26 12.65 -21.03
N LYS A 229 -13.95 12.14 -20.01
CA LYS A 229 -15.29 12.61 -19.62
C LYS A 229 -15.27 13.92 -18.81
N GLY A 230 -14.10 14.48 -18.51
CA GLY A 230 -13.96 15.69 -17.70
C GLY A 230 -14.33 15.49 -16.23
N LEU A 231 -14.37 14.24 -15.75
CA LEU A 231 -14.73 13.93 -14.36
C LEU A 231 -13.59 14.31 -13.41
N LYS A 232 -13.99 14.88 -12.28
CA LYS A 232 -13.17 15.08 -11.08
C LYS A 232 -13.91 14.50 -9.90
N PHE A 233 -13.17 14.10 -8.87
CA PHE A 233 -13.76 13.45 -7.69
C PHE A 233 -13.48 14.29 -6.45
N GLU A 234 -14.46 14.35 -5.56
CA GLU A 234 -14.31 14.88 -4.20
C GLU A 234 -13.28 14.07 -3.41
N ALA A 235 -13.38 12.75 -3.50
CA ALA A 235 -12.44 11.84 -2.88
C ALA A 235 -12.33 10.51 -3.66
N VAL A 236 -11.15 9.90 -3.58
CA VAL A 236 -10.85 8.56 -4.09
C VAL A 236 -10.41 7.71 -2.92
N TYR A 237 -11.02 6.54 -2.77
CA TYR A 237 -10.74 5.56 -1.73
C TYR A 237 -10.25 4.26 -2.35
N ASP A 238 -9.12 3.77 -1.88
CA ASP A 238 -8.49 2.55 -2.33
C ASP A 238 -7.97 1.74 -1.13
N GLU A 239 -7.35 0.61 -1.38
CA GLU A 239 -6.64 -0.22 -0.40
C GLU A 239 -5.31 0.40 0.07
N GLY A 240 -4.55 -0.32 0.91
CA GLY A 240 -3.15 -0.07 1.26
C GLY A 240 -2.89 0.39 2.69
N GLY A 241 -3.93 0.76 3.44
CA GLY A 241 -3.89 0.94 4.87
C GLY A 241 -4.83 -0.02 5.57
N LEU A 242 -4.63 -0.31 6.86
CA LEU A 242 -5.43 -1.26 7.63
C LEU A 242 -5.36 -0.99 9.12
N ILE A 243 -6.04 -1.80 9.92
CA ILE A 243 -6.04 -1.71 11.38
C ILE A 243 -5.08 -2.77 11.93
N LEU A 244 -4.01 -2.31 12.55
CA LEU A 244 -3.06 -3.18 13.24
C LEU A 244 -3.50 -3.39 14.68
N GLU A 245 -3.53 -4.65 15.10
CA GLU A 245 -3.83 -5.02 16.48
C GLU A 245 -2.77 -4.49 17.46
N LYS A 246 -3.20 -4.26 18.68
CA LYS A 246 -2.33 -3.92 19.82
C LYS A 246 -1.10 -4.83 19.88
N GLY A 247 0.09 -4.23 19.94
CA GLY A 247 1.36 -4.95 19.98
C GLY A 247 2.00 -5.20 18.61
N SER A 248 1.28 -5.01 17.50
CA SER A 248 1.85 -5.10 16.15
C SER A 248 2.79 -3.93 15.83
N VAL A 249 2.61 -2.79 16.47
CA VAL A 249 3.52 -1.64 16.34
C VAL A 249 4.30 -1.46 17.64
N ASN A 250 5.62 -1.56 17.57
CA ASN A 250 6.49 -1.46 18.72
C ASN A 250 6.29 -0.14 19.50
N GLY A 251 6.08 -0.25 20.81
CA GLY A 251 5.91 0.90 21.69
C GLY A 251 4.51 1.53 21.68
N ILE A 252 3.55 0.98 20.94
CA ILE A 252 2.15 1.41 20.94
C ILE A 252 1.29 0.36 21.65
N SER A 253 0.54 0.79 22.65
CA SER A 253 -0.26 -0.09 23.51
C SER A 253 -1.74 -0.17 23.12
N SER A 254 -2.11 0.32 21.94
CA SER A 254 -3.49 0.36 21.41
C SER A 254 -3.53 -0.21 20.00
N ASP A 255 -4.72 -0.59 19.53
CA ASP A 255 -4.97 -0.84 18.11
C ASP A 255 -4.80 0.47 17.33
N VAL A 256 -4.31 0.38 16.09
CA VAL A 256 -4.00 1.56 15.25
C VAL A 256 -4.57 1.38 13.86
N ALA A 257 -5.46 2.28 13.43
CA ALA A 257 -5.89 2.39 12.05
C ALA A 257 -4.94 3.32 11.28
N LEU A 258 -4.34 2.78 10.22
CA LEU A 258 -3.37 3.44 9.36
C LEU A 258 -4.05 3.89 8.07
N ILE A 259 -4.41 5.17 7.95
CA ILE A 259 -5.00 5.71 6.71
C ILE A 259 -3.86 6.20 5.80
N GLY A 260 -3.64 5.53 4.68
CA GLY A 260 -2.65 5.93 3.68
C GLY A 260 -3.01 7.27 3.04
N CYS A 261 -2.22 8.32 3.34
CA CYS A 261 -2.39 9.66 2.77
C CYS A 261 -1.49 9.92 1.57
N ALA A 262 -0.49 9.10 1.38
CA ALA A 262 0.38 9.07 0.20
C ALA A 262 0.97 7.67 0.02
N GLU A 263 1.52 7.40 -1.17
CA GLU A 263 2.33 6.22 -1.44
C GLU A 263 3.70 6.60 -1.99
N LYS A 264 4.69 5.75 -1.74
CA LYS A 264 6.05 5.95 -2.22
C LYS A 264 6.13 5.88 -3.75
N GLY A 265 7.05 6.68 -4.30
CA GLY A 265 7.44 6.58 -5.69
C GLY A 265 8.23 5.29 -5.98
N PHE A 266 8.49 5.06 -7.25
CA PHE A 266 9.15 3.85 -7.74
C PHE A 266 10.14 4.18 -8.84
N LEU A 267 11.33 3.61 -8.76
CA LEU A 267 12.34 3.68 -9.82
C LEU A 267 13.20 2.43 -9.79
N SER A 268 13.31 1.72 -10.90
CA SER A 268 14.32 0.68 -11.09
C SER A 268 15.32 1.11 -12.14
N LEU A 269 16.60 1.02 -11.81
CA LEU A 269 17.70 1.32 -12.72
C LEU A 269 18.53 0.07 -12.93
N LYS A 270 18.76 -0.28 -14.19
CA LYS A 270 19.75 -1.26 -14.62
C LYS A 270 21.06 -0.56 -14.88
N ILE A 271 22.11 -1.01 -14.22
CA ILE A 271 23.47 -0.50 -14.36
C ILE A 271 24.31 -1.55 -15.03
N LYS A 272 24.85 -1.21 -16.20
CA LYS A 272 25.76 -2.04 -16.98
C LYS A 272 27.18 -1.52 -16.75
N VAL A 273 28.04 -2.36 -16.20
CA VAL A 273 29.44 -2.02 -15.86
C VAL A 273 30.36 -2.69 -16.85
N LYS A 274 31.09 -1.89 -17.63
CA LYS A 274 32.00 -2.37 -18.66
C LYS A 274 33.36 -2.78 -18.11
N GLY A 275 33.93 -3.83 -18.68
CA GLY A 275 35.26 -4.34 -18.35
C GLY A 275 35.94 -5.03 -19.56
N LEU A 276 37.07 -5.65 -19.28
CA LEU A 276 37.74 -6.50 -20.27
C LEU A 276 37.28 -7.95 -20.08
N GLY A 277 36.71 -8.54 -21.12
CA GLY A 277 36.43 -9.97 -21.18
C GLY A 277 37.71 -10.76 -21.42
N GLY A 278 37.69 -12.06 -21.20
CA GLY A 278 38.83 -12.92 -21.49
C GLY A 278 38.90 -14.19 -20.64
N HIS A 279 40.06 -14.85 -20.70
CA HIS A 279 40.31 -16.06 -19.95
C HIS A 279 40.65 -15.75 -18.47
N SER A 280 40.06 -16.47 -17.54
CA SER A 280 40.22 -16.23 -16.08
C SER A 280 41.64 -16.42 -15.55
N SER A 281 42.53 -17.10 -16.30
CA SER A 281 43.95 -17.27 -15.93
C SER A 281 44.81 -16.01 -16.10
N MET A 282 44.33 -14.99 -16.81
CA MET A 282 45.03 -13.73 -17.05
C MET A 282 44.09 -12.53 -16.75
N PRO A 283 43.68 -12.36 -15.47
CA PRO A 283 42.69 -11.35 -15.11
C PRO A 283 43.32 -9.95 -15.18
N PRO A 284 42.53 -8.93 -15.58
CA PRO A 284 42.95 -7.54 -15.43
C PRO A 284 42.97 -7.18 -13.94
N THR A 285 43.61 -6.04 -13.60
CA THR A 285 43.67 -5.55 -12.23
C THR A 285 42.26 -5.33 -11.62
N GLU A 286 41.31 -4.88 -12.49
CA GLU A 286 39.91 -4.68 -12.10
C GLU A 286 38.99 -5.33 -13.15
N SER A 287 38.30 -6.38 -12.76
CA SER A 287 37.27 -7.02 -13.58
C SER A 287 35.95 -6.24 -13.57
N ALA A 288 35.07 -6.48 -14.54
CA ALA A 288 33.72 -5.90 -14.55
C ALA A 288 32.94 -6.25 -13.27
N ILE A 289 33.07 -7.51 -12.77
CA ILE A 289 32.45 -7.94 -11.51
C ILE A 289 33.02 -7.16 -10.33
N GLY A 290 34.35 -6.97 -10.27
CA GLY A 290 34.99 -6.20 -9.18
C GLY A 290 34.53 -4.74 -9.14
N LYS A 291 34.43 -4.10 -10.32
CA LYS A 291 33.88 -2.73 -10.43
C LYS A 291 32.42 -2.65 -10.01
N ALA A 292 31.58 -3.59 -10.45
CA ALA A 292 30.18 -3.68 -10.08
C ALA A 292 30.03 -3.84 -8.55
N ALA A 293 30.84 -4.70 -7.93
CA ALA A 293 30.83 -4.90 -6.48
C ALA A 293 31.14 -3.60 -5.70
N ILE A 294 32.09 -2.79 -6.20
CA ILE A 294 32.42 -1.49 -5.58
C ILE A 294 31.22 -0.52 -5.70
N ILE A 295 30.57 -0.47 -6.86
CA ILE A 295 29.38 0.40 -7.05
C ILE A 295 28.22 -0.05 -6.16
N MET A 296 27.92 -1.34 -6.12
CA MET A 296 26.91 -1.91 -5.22
C MET A 296 27.19 -1.59 -3.75
N GLN A 297 28.43 -1.75 -3.31
CA GLN A 297 28.83 -1.40 -1.95
C GLN A 297 28.68 0.12 -1.66
N ARG A 298 28.97 0.98 -2.65
CA ARG A 298 28.74 2.43 -2.50
C ARG A 298 27.24 2.72 -2.32
N LEU A 299 26.36 2.11 -3.13
CA LEU A 299 24.91 2.29 -3.01
C LEU A 299 24.36 1.81 -1.67
N GLU A 300 24.86 0.69 -1.13
CA GLU A 300 24.43 0.17 0.17
C GLU A 300 24.97 1.01 1.35
N ASN A 301 26.23 1.46 1.28
CA ASN A 301 26.86 2.20 2.37
C ASN A 301 26.48 3.70 2.39
N HIS A 302 26.16 4.27 1.24
CA HIS A 302 25.77 5.68 1.11
C HIS A 302 24.29 5.77 0.76
N GLN A 303 23.42 5.36 1.70
CA GLN A 303 21.97 5.40 1.56
C GLN A 303 21.46 6.85 1.39
N MET A 304 20.36 7.02 0.68
CA MET A 304 19.62 8.28 0.62
C MET A 304 19.34 8.81 2.03
N LYS A 305 19.37 10.13 2.22
CA LYS A 305 19.22 10.75 3.55
C LYS A 305 17.87 10.44 4.17
N ALA A 306 17.89 9.96 5.42
CA ALA A 306 16.66 9.76 6.19
C ALA A 306 16.11 11.09 6.70
N GLN A 307 14.80 11.24 6.71
CA GLN A 307 14.10 12.43 7.19
C GLN A 307 12.71 12.09 7.72
N ILE A 308 12.19 12.91 8.63
CA ILE A 308 10.84 12.77 9.15
C ILE A 308 9.95 13.76 8.39
N GLY A 309 9.24 13.26 7.40
CA GLY A 309 8.29 14.05 6.62
C GLY A 309 6.99 14.37 7.38
N PRO A 310 6.12 15.21 6.80
CA PRO A 310 4.88 15.67 7.43
C PRO A 310 3.94 14.54 7.86
N ILE A 311 3.82 13.48 7.05
CA ILE A 311 2.98 12.31 7.38
C ILE A 311 3.47 11.63 8.65
N ILE A 312 4.79 11.38 8.75
CA ILE A 312 5.39 10.71 9.91
C ILE A 312 5.34 11.61 11.14
N GLN A 313 5.47 12.91 10.96
CA GLN A 313 5.29 13.87 12.04
C GLN A 313 3.86 13.84 12.61
N ASN A 314 2.85 13.82 11.73
CA ASN A 314 1.45 13.69 12.13
C ASN A 314 1.18 12.31 12.76
N PHE A 315 1.73 11.23 12.21
CA PHE A 315 1.68 9.90 12.83
C PHE A 315 2.16 9.96 14.29
N PHE A 316 3.34 10.52 14.55
CA PHE A 316 3.88 10.64 15.90
C PHE A 316 2.99 11.47 16.83
N GLN A 317 2.36 12.51 16.32
CA GLN A 317 1.43 13.33 17.09
C GLN A 317 0.19 12.52 17.52
N GLN A 318 -0.34 11.68 16.62
CA GLN A 318 -1.52 10.85 16.91
C GLN A 318 -1.20 9.69 17.88
N VAL A 319 -0.10 8.98 17.67
CA VAL A 319 0.24 7.79 18.48
C VAL A 319 1.01 8.11 19.75
N GLY A 320 1.62 9.29 19.85
CA GLY A 320 2.55 9.64 20.93
C GLY A 320 1.93 9.55 22.32
N GLY A 321 0.62 9.85 22.46
CA GLY A 321 -0.07 9.73 23.73
C GLY A 321 -0.07 8.31 24.33
N SER A 322 0.03 7.28 23.49
CA SER A 322 0.08 5.86 23.88
C SER A 322 1.50 5.30 24.02
N MET A 323 2.52 6.10 23.70
CA MET A 323 3.93 5.67 23.72
C MET A 323 4.58 5.80 25.10
N PRO A 324 5.64 5.01 25.39
CA PRO A 324 6.45 5.18 26.58
C PRO A 324 7.06 6.60 26.68
N PHE A 325 7.32 7.07 27.90
CA PHE A 325 7.85 8.41 28.15
C PHE A 325 9.13 8.73 27.34
N ALA A 326 10.06 7.77 27.22
CA ALA A 326 11.30 7.97 26.46
C ALA A 326 11.04 8.29 24.98
N SER A 327 10.08 7.59 24.34
CA SER A 327 9.68 7.87 22.96
C SER A 327 9.01 9.24 22.85
N ARG A 328 8.07 9.54 23.76
CA ARG A 328 7.43 10.87 23.85
C ARG A 328 8.43 11.99 24.03
N PHE A 329 9.45 11.77 24.88
CA PHE A 329 10.52 12.73 25.12
C PHE A 329 11.33 13.01 23.85
N ALA A 330 11.70 11.96 23.10
CA ALA A 330 12.42 12.12 21.84
C ALA A 330 11.59 12.87 20.79
N ILE A 331 10.31 12.52 20.65
CA ILE A 331 9.39 13.15 19.68
C ILE A 331 9.12 14.61 20.06
N ALA A 332 8.80 14.91 21.32
CA ALA A 332 8.52 16.27 21.76
C ALA A 332 9.74 17.21 21.63
N ASN A 333 10.95 16.65 21.77
CA ASN A 333 12.20 17.38 21.66
C ASN A 333 12.96 17.06 20.36
N GLN A 334 12.23 16.75 19.28
CA GLN A 334 12.80 16.39 17.97
C GLN A 334 13.79 17.44 17.45
N TRP A 335 13.57 18.72 17.70
CA TRP A 335 14.49 19.80 17.31
C TRP A 335 15.94 19.58 17.82
N LEU A 336 16.11 18.89 18.94
CA LEU A 336 17.41 18.53 19.54
C LEU A 336 17.77 17.06 19.24
N LEU A 337 16.81 16.15 19.31
CA LEU A 337 17.02 14.71 19.32
C LEU A 337 16.76 14.04 17.96
N ASN A 338 16.49 14.83 16.90
CA ASN A 338 16.21 14.31 15.57
C ASN A 338 17.26 13.31 15.04
N PRO A 339 18.59 13.56 15.19
CA PRO A 339 19.60 12.59 14.73
C PRO A 339 19.48 11.23 15.44
N MET A 340 19.22 11.25 16.76
CA MET A 340 19.05 10.03 17.55
C MET A 340 17.75 9.30 17.19
N LEU A 341 16.67 10.03 16.98
CA LEU A 341 15.38 9.47 16.56
C LEU A 341 15.48 8.81 15.19
N LEU A 342 16.10 9.48 14.22
CA LEU A 342 16.35 8.92 12.89
C LEU A 342 17.27 7.70 12.95
N ALA A 343 18.35 7.75 13.75
CA ALA A 343 19.23 6.61 13.94
C ALA A 343 18.49 5.39 14.53
N GLN A 344 17.49 5.60 15.39
CA GLN A 344 16.67 4.52 15.93
C GLN A 344 15.66 3.99 14.89
N LEU A 345 15.00 4.87 14.14
CA LEU A 345 14.02 4.49 13.11
C LEU A 345 14.68 3.74 11.95
N THR A 346 15.90 4.06 11.59
CA THR A 346 16.63 3.42 10.48
C THR A 346 17.22 2.05 10.81
N LYS A 347 17.18 1.61 12.08
CA LYS A 347 17.63 0.26 12.48
C LYS A 347 16.65 -0.85 12.09
N ASN A 348 15.37 -0.54 12.01
CA ASN A 348 14.35 -1.51 11.64
C ASN A 348 13.92 -1.26 10.19
N HIS A 349 13.79 -2.31 9.39
CA HIS A 349 13.48 -2.22 7.96
C HIS A 349 12.15 -1.50 7.69
N SER A 350 11.10 -1.81 8.45
CA SER A 350 9.77 -1.21 8.27
C SER A 350 9.77 0.29 8.59
N THR A 351 10.39 0.70 9.71
CA THR A 351 10.46 2.13 10.08
C THR A 351 11.47 2.89 9.22
N ASN A 352 12.55 2.24 8.75
CA ASN A 352 13.48 2.84 7.79
C ASN A 352 12.78 3.18 6.48
N ALA A 353 11.89 2.30 5.98
CA ALA A 353 11.13 2.55 4.77
C ALA A 353 10.18 3.76 4.87
N LEU A 354 9.74 4.11 6.08
CA LEU A 354 8.88 5.27 6.32
C LEU A 354 9.62 6.61 6.36
N VAL A 355 10.94 6.59 6.62
CA VAL A 355 11.75 7.80 6.81
C VAL A 355 12.87 7.95 5.78
N ARG A 356 12.94 7.07 4.78
CA ARG A 356 14.02 7.07 3.77
C ARG A 356 13.51 6.64 2.41
N THR A 357 14.02 7.29 1.36
CA THR A 357 14.02 6.69 0.02
C THR A 357 14.94 5.48 0.06
N THR A 358 14.34 4.28 -0.02
CA THR A 358 15.08 3.02 0.15
C THR A 358 15.79 2.61 -1.13
N THR A 359 16.95 1.98 -0.98
CA THR A 359 17.77 1.40 -2.05
C THR A 359 17.80 -0.11 -1.88
N ALA A 360 17.47 -0.86 -2.91
CA ALA A 360 17.50 -2.32 -2.90
C ALA A 360 18.19 -2.85 -4.16
N LEU A 361 19.28 -3.58 -4.01
CA LEU A 361 19.90 -4.34 -5.09
C LEU A 361 19.08 -5.63 -5.28
N THR A 362 18.52 -5.83 -6.47
CA THR A 362 17.52 -6.90 -6.69
C THR A 362 17.98 -7.99 -7.66
N MET A 363 18.77 -7.64 -8.66
CA MET A 363 19.19 -8.58 -9.72
C MET A 363 20.64 -8.33 -10.10
N MET A 364 21.35 -9.39 -10.52
CA MET A 364 22.71 -9.31 -11.03
C MET A 364 22.97 -10.40 -12.07
N LYS A 365 23.66 -10.04 -13.17
CA LYS A 365 24.12 -10.97 -14.20
C LYS A 365 25.56 -10.66 -14.58
N GLY A 366 26.38 -11.72 -14.68
CA GLY A 366 27.78 -11.64 -15.12
C GLY A 366 28.08 -12.69 -16.17
N SER A 367 29.23 -13.40 -16.05
CA SER A 367 29.59 -14.50 -16.95
C SER A 367 28.75 -15.74 -16.70
N ASP A 368 28.47 -16.51 -17.75
CA ASP A 368 27.77 -17.80 -17.69
C ASP A 368 28.73 -18.99 -17.48
N ALA A 369 30.06 -18.75 -17.45
CA ALA A 369 31.06 -19.80 -17.27
C ALA A 369 32.12 -19.40 -16.21
N PRO A 370 32.58 -20.36 -15.37
CA PRO A 370 33.47 -20.06 -14.24
C PRO A 370 34.91 -19.68 -14.66
N ASN A 371 35.30 -19.95 -15.89
CA ASN A 371 36.63 -19.68 -16.44
C ASN A 371 36.65 -18.53 -17.46
N VAL A 372 35.56 -17.75 -17.55
CA VAL A 372 35.42 -16.63 -18.49
C VAL A 372 35.22 -15.33 -17.73
N LEU A 373 36.00 -14.32 -18.03
CA LEU A 373 35.78 -12.95 -17.55
C LEU A 373 34.71 -12.29 -18.38
N SER A 374 33.67 -11.81 -17.73
CA SER A 374 32.60 -11.07 -18.41
C SER A 374 33.11 -9.71 -18.90
N PRO A 375 32.86 -9.33 -20.18
CA PRO A 375 33.14 -7.97 -20.64
C PRO A 375 32.17 -6.93 -20.08
N GLU A 376 31.05 -7.39 -19.56
CA GLU A 376 30.02 -6.55 -18.97
C GLU A 376 29.34 -7.28 -17.79
N VAL A 377 28.98 -6.53 -16.75
CA VAL A 377 28.14 -6.99 -15.64
C VAL A 377 26.94 -6.08 -15.54
N GLU A 378 25.77 -6.67 -15.49
CA GLU A 378 24.51 -5.95 -15.28
C GLU A 378 23.98 -6.22 -13.88
N PHE A 379 23.47 -5.17 -13.21
CA PHE A 379 22.68 -5.33 -12.00
C PHE A 379 21.53 -4.31 -11.95
N VAL A 380 20.49 -4.64 -11.21
CA VAL A 380 19.32 -3.78 -11.02
C VAL A 380 19.28 -3.28 -9.59
N VAL A 381 19.05 -1.98 -9.44
CA VAL A 381 18.77 -1.33 -8.17
C VAL A 381 17.38 -0.71 -8.20
N ASN A 382 16.55 -1.07 -7.22
CA ASN A 382 15.20 -0.53 -7.03
C ASN A 382 15.21 0.53 -5.93
N PHE A 383 14.50 1.61 -6.18
CA PHE A 383 14.27 2.69 -5.23
C PHE A 383 12.77 2.85 -4.96
N ARG A 384 12.42 3.04 -3.69
CA ARG A 384 11.08 3.46 -3.27
C ARG A 384 11.19 4.86 -2.68
N LEU A 385 10.69 5.85 -3.42
CA LEU A 385 10.90 7.27 -3.12
C LEU A 385 9.93 7.76 -2.04
N LEU A 386 10.45 8.55 -1.09
CA LEU A 386 9.60 9.36 -0.21
C LEU A 386 8.91 10.48 -1.00
N PRO A 387 7.75 11.00 -0.52
CA PRO A 387 7.11 12.18 -1.12
C PRO A 387 8.00 13.44 -1.18
N GLU A 388 9.01 13.50 -0.32
CA GLU A 388 9.97 14.60 -0.23
C GLU A 388 11.17 14.45 -1.18
N ASN A 389 11.25 13.36 -1.95
CA ASN A 389 12.34 13.12 -2.90
C ASN A 389 11.83 12.99 -4.33
N THR A 390 12.65 13.40 -5.28
CA THR A 390 12.36 13.35 -6.71
C THR A 390 13.15 12.24 -7.42
N LEU A 391 12.65 11.80 -8.57
CA LEU A 391 13.39 10.90 -9.48
C LEU A 391 14.75 11.48 -9.86
N GLN A 392 14.83 12.81 -10.02
CA GLN A 392 16.09 13.48 -10.36
C GLN A 392 17.13 13.33 -9.24
N GLU A 393 16.75 13.50 -7.97
CA GLU A 393 17.64 13.33 -6.82
C GLU A 393 18.17 11.90 -6.73
N VAL A 394 17.31 10.89 -6.99
CA VAL A 394 17.74 9.48 -7.01
C VAL A 394 18.71 9.21 -8.14
N ASN A 395 18.44 9.71 -9.35
CA ASN A 395 19.35 9.57 -10.48
C ASN A 395 20.72 10.22 -10.20
N GLU A 396 20.73 11.38 -9.53
CA GLU A 396 21.98 12.06 -9.17
C GLU A 396 22.76 11.27 -8.10
N HIS A 397 22.05 10.66 -7.14
CA HIS A 397 22.67 9.76 -6.15
C HIS A 397 23.33 8.55 -6.82
N VAL A 398 22.67 7.93 -7.81
CA VAL A 398 23.25 6.80 -8.58
C VAL A 398 24.44 7.24 -9.41
N LYS A 399 24.39 8.40 -10.06
CA LYS A 399 25.56 8.97 -10.77
C LYS A 399 26.77 9.18 -9.86
N GLN A 400 26.55 9.65 -8.63
CA GLN A 400 27.61 9.79 -7.64
C GLN A 400 28.21 8.43 -7.25
N ALA A 401 27.38 7.41 -7.04
CA ALA A 401 27.84 6.07 -6.70
C ALA A 401 28.64 5.41 -7.84
N THR A 402 28.31 5.71 -9.10
CA THR A 402 28.97 5.18 -10.29
C THR A 402 30.17 6.01 -10.76
N ALA A 403 30.43 7.15 -10.13
CA ALA A 403 31.51 8.05 -10.54
C ALA A 403 32.87 7.35 -10.58
N GLY A 404 33.59 7.55 -11.68
CA GLY A 404 34.91 6.94 -11.94
C GLY A 404 34.86 5.58 -12.64
N PHE A 405 33.68 5.06 -12.98
CA PHE A 405 33.51 3.81 -13.73
C PHE A 405 32.84 4.06 -15.08
N ASP A 406 33.18 3.24 -16.07
CA ASP A 406 32.52 3.22 -17.37
C ASP A 406 31.23 2.39 -17.24
N VAL A 407 30.08 3.09 -17.17
CA VAL A 407 28.78 2.47 -16.96
C VAL A 407 27.73 3.04 -17.90
N GLU A 408 26.76 2.21 -18.27
CA GLU A 408 25.49 2.63 -18.86
C GLU A 408 24.39 2.46 -17.80
N ILE A 409 23.50 3.44 -17.68
CA ILE A 409 22.39 3.44 -16.74
C ILE A 409 21.10 3.52 -17.54
N GLU A 410 20.25 2.51 -17.42
CA GLU A 410 18.93 2.42 -18.08
C GLU A 410 17.82 2.35 -17.03
N GLN A 411 16.74 3.08 -17.27
CA GLN A 411 15.51 2.87 -16.54
C GLN A 411 14.80 1.63 -17.09
N VAL A 412 14.45 0.67 -16.24
CA VAL A 412 13.88 -0.62 -16.65
C VAL A 412 12.39 -0.77 -16.44
N ASP A 413 11.78 0.12 -15.65
CA ASP A 413 10.37 0.11 -15.34
C ASP A 413 9.70 1.47 -15.56
N ASN A 414 8.37 1.52 -15.41
CA ASN A 414 7.62 2.76 -15.37
C ASN A 414 7.92 3.52 -14.08
N ALA A 415 9.01 4.30 -14.08
CA ALA A 415 9.36 5.16 -12.97
C ALA A 415 8.22 6.15 -12.69
N ARG A 416 7.99 6.41 -11.40
CA ARG A 416 7.01 7.39 -10.96
C ARG A 416 7.46 8.09 -9.69
N GLU A 417 7.15 9.36 -9.60
CA GLU A 417 7.27 10.12 -8.34
C GLU A 417 6.34 9.52 -7.28
N ALA A 418 6.61 9.82 -6.01
CA ALA A 418 5.65 9.54 -4.97
C ALA A 418 4.32 10.26 -5.24
N SER A 419 3.22 9.74 -4.70
CA SER A 419 1.93 10.41 -4.84
C SER A 419 1.93 11.73 -4.09
N LYS A 420 1.02 12.64 -4.47
CA LYS A 420 0.69 13.80 -3.63
C LYS A 420 0.24 13.35 -2.25
N VAL A 421 0.53 14.17 -1.24
CA VAL A 421 0.05 13.93 0.13
C VAL A 421 -1.35 14.49 0.28
N SER A 422 -2.32 13.60 0.53
CA SER A 422 -3.71 13.99 0.79
C SER A 422 -3.87 14.57 2.20
N PRO A 423 -4.64 15.66 2.37
CA PRO A 423 -4.77 16.37 3.64
C PRO A 423 -5.60 15.60 4.67
N THR A 424 -5.21 15.68 5.94
CA THR A 424 -5.92 15.00 7.05
C THR A 424 -7.05 15.84 7.67
N ASP A 425 -7.18 17.09 7.27
CA ASP A 425 -8.27 18.00 7.66
C ASP A 425 -9.43 18.01 6.67
N ALA A 426 -9.29 17.37 5.50
CA ALA A 426 -10.35 17.26 4.52
C ALA A 426 -11.55 16.46 5.04
N LYS A 427 -12.75 16.81 4.55
CA LYS A 427 -14.00 16.11 4.86
C LYS A 427 -13.90 14.60 4.63
N ALA A 428 -13.26 14.19 3.53
CA ALA A 428 -13.06 12.79 3.18
C ALA A 428 -12.27 12.02 4.25
N TYR A 429 -11.16 12.56 4.76
CA TYR A 429 -10.41 11.94 5.85
C TYR A 429 -11.22 11.87 7.14
N LYS A 430 -11.93 12.95 7.49
CA LYS A 430 -12.79 13.00 8.69
C LYS A 430 -13.94 11.99 8.64
N MET A 431 -14.51 11.78 7.44
CA MET A 431 -15.54 10.77 7.24
C MET A 431 -14.99 9.35 7.45
N MET A 432 -13.79 9.05 6.95
CA MET A 432 -13.11 7.78 7.24
C MET A 432 -12.85 7.62 8.73
N GLU A 433 -12.29 8.63 9.40
CA GLU A 433 -12.06 8.62 10.84
C GLU A 433 -13.35 8.35 11.62
N THR A 434 -14.45 9.00 11.25
CA THR A 434 -15.77 8.82 11.90
C THR A 434 -16.27 7.39 11.70
N SER A 435 -16.22 6.86 10.47
CA SER A 435 -16.64 5.50 10.16
C SER A 435 -15.80 4.45 10.90
N ILE A 436 -14.48 4.64 10.96
CA ILE A 436 -13.58 3.75 11.71
C ILE A 436 -13.92 3.75 13.19
N ARG A 437 -14.08 4.94 13.81
CA ARG A 437 -14.39 5.06 15.24
C ARG A 437 -15.76 4.51 15.60
N ARG A 438 -16.71 4.53 14.67
CA ARG A 438 -18.01 3.88 14.84
C ARG A 438 -17.87 2.36 14.98
N LEU A 439 -16.96 1.74 14.22
CA LEU A 439 -16.72 0.30 14.26
C LEU A 439 -15.70 -0.13 15.32
N TYR A 440 -14.77 0.76 15.66
CA TYR A 440 -13.66 0.51 16.57
C TYR A 440 -13.39 1.75 17.44
N PRO A 441 -14.17 1.97 18.51
CA PRO A 441 -14.18 3.26 19.22
C PRO A 441 -12.89 3.59 19.97
N ASP A 442 -12.13 2.59 20.39
CA ASP A 442 -10.98 2.75 21.30
C ASP A 442 -9.62 2.75 20.59
N LEU A 443 -9.61 2.66 19.24
CA LEU A 443 -8.36 2.65 18.49
C LEU A 443 -7.83 4.07 18.16
N ILE A 444 -6.56 4.12 17.82
CA ILE A 444 -5.91 5.33 17.31
C ILE A 444 -6.09 5.38 15.79
N VAL A 445 -6.61 6.48 15.26
CA VAL A 445 -6.62 6.73 13.81
C VAL A 445 -5.48 7.68 13.48
N THR A 446 -4.66 7.32 12.50
CA THR A 446 -3.48 8.11 12.13
C THR A 446 -3.24 8.07 10.62
N PRO A 447 -2.69 9.17 10.02
CA PRO A 447 -2.19 9.11 8.66
C PRO A 447 -0.99 8.16 8.58
N TYR A 448 -0.80 7.60 7.40
CA TYR A 448 0.26 6.64 7.08
C TYR A 448 0.85 6.92 5.69
N LEU A 449 2.11 6.57 5.50
CA LEU A 449 2.76 6.53 4.20
C LEU A 449 2.72 5.08 3.69
N THR A 450 1.94 4.81 2.68
CA THR A 450 1.88 3.49 2.03
C THR A 450 3.21 3.21 1.33
N VAL A 451 3.86 2.12 1.71
CA VAL A 451 5.20 1.78 1.20
C VAL A 451 5.15 0.97 -0.10
N GLY A 452 4.04 0.28 -0.36
CA GLY A 452 3.72 -0.39 -1.61
C GLY A 452 3.15 0.58 -2.66
N GLY A 453 2.77 0.06 -3.82
CA GLY A 453 1.98 0.78 -4.81
C GLY A 453 0.54 0.30 -4.77
N THR A 454 -0.40 1.11 -5.23
CA THR A 454 -1.81 0.78 -5.42
C THR A 454 -2.33 1.44 -6.68
N ASP A 455 -3.51 1.04 -7.15
CA ASP A 455 -4.16 1.67 -8.30
C ASP A 455 -4.52 3.15 -8.06
N ALA A 456 -4.64 3.58 -6.80
CA ALA A 456 -4.94 4.97 -6.41
C ALA A 456 -4.04 6.02 -7.07
N ILE A 457 -2.77 5.69 -7.35
CA ILE A 457 -1.82 6.63 -7.98
C ILE A 457 -2.28 7.08 -9.36
N LYS A 458 -3.03 6.24 -10.10
CA LYS A 458 -3.55 6.55 -11.44
C LYS A 458 -4.58 7.68 -11.40
N TYR A 459 -5.25 7.84 -10.25
CA TYR A 459 -6.36 8.80 -10.06
C TYR A 459 -5.95 10.12 -9.39
N GLN A 460 -4.68 10.30 -9.01
CA GLN A 460 -4.21 11.52 -8.33
C GLN A 460 -4.34 12.82 -9.13
N GLN A 461 -4.58 12.73 -10.45
CA GLN A 461 -4.89 13.89 -11.30
C GLN A 461 -6.39 14.23 -11.30
N LEU A 462 -7.23 13.33 -10.79
CA LEU A 462 -8.69 13.45 -10.77
C LEU A 462 -9.23 13.91 -9.42
N SER A 463 -8.41 13.84 -8.35
CA SER A 463 -8.76 14.31 -7.01
C SER A 463 -7.51 14.74 -6.24
N ASP A 464 -7.66 15.73 -5.35
CA ASP A 464 -6.65 16.09 -4.36
C ASP A 464 -6.79 15.29 -3.05
N HIS A 465 -7.86 14.49 -2.91
CA HIS A 465 -8.20 13.69 -1.74
C HIS A 465 -8.17 12.19 -2.09
N VAL A 466 -6.98 11.60 -2.09
CA VAL A 466 -6.77 10.18 -2.45
C VAL A 466 -6.27 9.44 -1.23
N TYR A 467 -7.11 8.55 -0.67
CA TYR A 467 -6.82 7.81 0.55
C TYR A 467 -6.82 6.31 0.30
N ARG A 468 -6.03 5.62 1.11
CA ARG A 468 -5.80 4.17 1.03
C ARG A 468 -6.12 3.56 2.37
N PHE A 469 -7.21 2.79 2.44
CA PHE A 469 -7.60 2.15 3.69
C PHE A 469 -8.63 1.05 3.49
N MET A 470 -8.29 -0.12 3.95
CA MET A 470 -9.17 -1.26 4.07
C MET A 470 -9.46 -1.49 5.57
N PRO A 471 -10.72 -1.44 6.03
CA PRO A 471 -11.08 -1.50 7.46
C PRO A 471 -10.99 -2.92 8.03
N VAL A 472 -9.89 -3.60 7.78
CA VAL A 472 -9.58 -4.96 8.25
C VAL A 472 -8.63 -4.87 9.43
N LYS A 473 -9.02 -5.46 10.56
CA LYS A 473 -8.20 -5.55 11.76
C LYS A 473 -7.43 -6.87 11.75
N ILE A 474 -6.11 -6.77 11.68
CA ILE A 474 -5.21 -7.92 11.55
C ILE A 474 -4.03 -7.82 12.50
N ASN A 475 -3.49 -8.97 12.85
CA ASN A 475 -2.21 -9.10 13.51
C ASN A 475 -1.06 -9.27 12.49
N HIS A 476 0.16 -9.36 12.99
CA HIS A 476 1.34 -9.46 12.14
C HIS A 476 1.37 -10.75 11.28
N ALA A 477 0.88 -11.87 11.82
CA ALA A 477 0.84 -13.13 11.09
C ALA A 477 -0.19 -13.10 9.95
N GLU A 478 -1.35 -12.50 10.19
CA GLU A 478 -2.38 -12.29 9.16
C GLU A 478 -1.89 -11.34 8.06
N GLN A 479 -1.16 -10.30 8.41
CA GLN A 479 -0.53 -9.42 7.42
C GLN A 479 0.46 -10.16 6.52
N GLN A 480 1.21 -11.12 7.06
CA GLN A 480 2.15 -11.93 6.30
C GLN A 480 1.49 -12.95 5.36
N SER A 481 0.20 -13.26 5.52
CA SER A 481 -0.53 -14.16 4.61
C SER A 481 -0.88 -13.52 3.27
N MET A 482 -0.88 -12.17 3.18
CA MET A 482 -1.02 -11.47 1.90
C MET A 482 0.14 -11.88 0.97
N HIS A 483 -0.17 -12.22 -0.28
CA HIS A 483 0.80 -12.74 -1.26
C HIS A 483 1.53 -14.04 -0.83
N SER A 484 1.12 -14.68 0.27
CA SER A 484 1.68 -15.94 0.78
C SER A 484 0.62 -17.05 0.75
N THR A 485 0.94 -18.21 1.34
CA THR A 485 0.00 -19.32 1.51
C THR A 485 -1.01 -19.02 2.64
N ASN A 486 -2.13 -19.72 2.63
CA ASN A 486 -3.17 -19.62 3.66
C ASN A 486 -3.76 -18.21 3.85
N GLU A 487 -3.91 -17.45 2.77
CA GLU A 487 -4.59 -16.16 2.79
C GLU A 487 -6.06 -16.34 3.19
N TYR A 488 -6.53 -15.50 4.10
CA TYR A 488 -7.92 -15.49 4.56
C TYR A 488 -8.33 -14.12 5.09
N ILE A 489 -9.64 -13.91 5.16
CA ILE A 489 -10.25 -12.81 5.92
C ILE A 489 -11.22 -13.38 6.96
N SER A 490 -11.29 -12.80 8.15
CA SER A 490 -12.34 -13.18 9.11
C SER A 490 -13.71 -12.68 8.63
N ILE A 491 -14.78 -13.46 8.90
CA ILE A 491 -16.15 -13.06 8.58
C ILE A 491 -16.49 -11.74 9.28
N GLU A 492 -16.02 -11.53 10.50
CA GLU A 492 -16.20 -10.29 11.24
C GLU A 492 -15.61 -9.08 10.50
N ASN A 493 -14.36 -9.18 10.02
CA ASN A 493 -13.71 -8.13 9.26
C ASN A 493 -14.45 -7.83 7.96
N TYR A 494 -14.88 -8.88 7.24
CA TYR A 494 -15.64 -8.73 5.99
C TYR A 494 -16.96 -7.98 6.21
N LEU A 495 -17.73 -8.36 7.21
CA LEU A 495 -19.00 -7.71 7.52
C LEU A 495 -18.82 -6.26 8.02
N LYS A 496 -17.79 -5.99 8.82
CA LYS A 496 -17.45 -4.62 9.24
C LYS A 496 -16.99 -3.75 8.07
N MET A 497 -16.33 -4.33 7.09
CA MET A 497 -15.92 -3.61 5.88
C MET A 497 -17.14 -3.19 5.03
N ILE A 498 -18.16 -4.04 4.91
CA ILE A 498 -19.44 -3.68 4.27
C ILE A 498 -20.08 -2.49 5.00
N ASP A 499 -20.18 -2.56 6.33
CA ASP A 499 -20.78 -1.50 7.14
C ASP A 499 -19.98 -0.18 7.08
N TYR A 500 -18.65 -0.25 7.00
CA TYR A 500 -17.79 0.90 6.81
C TYR A 500 -18.08 1.64 5.49
N PHE A 501 -18.12 0.91 4.38
CA PHE A 501 -18.37 1.51 3.06
C PHE A 501 -19.80 2.00 2.94
N HIS A 502 -20.77 1.21 3.42
CA HIS A 502 -22.17 1.62 3.47
C HIS A 502 -22.35 2.94 4.24
N TYR A 503 -21.70 3.09 5.40
CA TYR A 503 -21.75 4.31 6.19
C TYR A 503 -21.20 5.52 5.43
N ILE A 504 -20.04 5.40 4.79
CA ILE A 504 -19.45 6.49 4.01
C ILE A 504 -20.37 6.86 2.84
N MET A 505 -20.79 5.88 2.04
CA MET A 505 -21.65 6.11 0.88
C MET A 505 -22.97 6.79 1.24
N ARG A 506 -23.54 6.42 2.38
CA ARG A 506 -24.83 6.93 2.85
C ARG A 506 -24.75 8.33 3.45
N TYR A 507 -23.75 8.57 4.32
CA TYR A 507 -23.71 9.71 5.21
C TYR A 507 -22.65 10.74 4.89
N TYR A 508 -21.95 10.61 3.76
CA TYR A 508 -20.87 11.53 3.39
C TYR A 508 -21.30 13.01 3.40
N ASP A 509 -22.50 13.29 2.93
CA ASP A 509 -23.02 14.65 2.83
C ASP A 509 -23.95 15.07 3.97
N ASP A 510 -24.18 14.19 4.91
CA ASP A 510 -24.94 14.53 6.12
C ASP A 510 -24.05 15.32 7.08
N ASP A 511 -24.63 16.25 7.79
CA ASP A 511 -23.93 17.00 8.85
C ASP A 511 -23.75 16.07 10.07
N THR A 512 -22.60 15.37 10.11
CA THR A 512 -22.28 14.42 11.19
C THR A 512 -21.86 15.11 12.50
N SER A 513 -21.82 16.44 12.54
CA SER A 513 -21.51 17.22 13.76
C SER A 513 -22.63 17.22 14.81
N ALA A 514 -23.79 16.68 14.46
CA ALA A 514 -25.00 16.73 15.29
C ALA A 514 -25.45 15.36 15.87
N LYS A 515 -24.65 14.27 15.75
CA LYS A 515 -25.02 12.97 16.31
C LYS A 515 -23.95 12.39 17.24
#